data_28043e1a9e791c10f14e4756795f814e
#
_entry.id   28043e1a9e791c10f14e4756795f814e
#
_cell.length_a   1.000
_cell.length_b   1.000
_cell.length_c   1.000
_cell.angle_alpha   90.00
_cell.angle_beta   90.00
_cell.angle_gamma   90.00
#
_symmetry.space_group_name_H-M   'P 1'
#
loop_
_entity.id
_entity.type
_entity.pdbx_description
1 polymer ?
#
loop_
_entity_poly.entity_id
_entity_poly.type
_entity_poly.pdbx_seq_one_letter_code
_entity_poly.pdbx_strand_id
1 'polypeptide(L)'
;MPLLIEIKSQPDYDVEGTALSVAQLLERYNGPAAVMSFAPRVPQWLAKSFPEICRGLVGTDSLMNGFEHVWRDPDSLALAQPDFLAIDRRDIDRPEASDWRAASKPLLSWTIRTKQGWKAASVLADTLIAEGEALA
;
A
#
# COMPACT_ATOMS: atom_id res chain seq x y z
N MET A 1 19.16 -0.87 -3.83
CA MET A 1 18.08 0.14 -3.88
C MET A 1 16.78 -0.50 -3.44
N PRO A 2 16.04 0.08 -2.50
CA PRO A 2 14.72 -0.42 -2.14
C PRO A 2 13.68 -0.17 -3.25
N LEU A 3 12.77 -1.13 -3.43
CA LEU A 3 11.68 -1.05 -4.41
C LEU A 3 10.33 -1.12 -3.70
N LEU A 4 9.40 -0.27 -4.11
CA LEU A 4 8.00 -0.34 -3.74
C LEU A 4 7.18 -0.48 -5.04
N ILE A 5 6.59 -1.65 -5.23
CA ILE A 5 5.91 -2.02 -6.48
C ILE A 5 4.41 -2.02 -6.25
N GLU A 6 3.69 -1.22 -7.02
CA GLU A 6 2.23 -1.24 -7.00
C GLU A 6 1.68 -2.06 -8.17
N ILE A 7 0.87 -3.06 -7.85
CA ILE A 7 0.13 -3.83 -8.85
C ILE A 7 -1.24 -3.19 -9.02
N LYS A 8 -1.46 -2.61 -10.19
CA LYS A 8 -2.75 -2.02 -10.55
C LYS A 8 -3.80 -3.10 -10.77
N SER A 9 -5.02 -2.83 -10.38
CA SER A 9 -6.15 -3.74 -10.55
C SER A 9 -7.33 -3.02 -11.18
N GLN A 10 -7.87 -3.64 -12.23
CA GLN A 10 -9.13 -3.28 -12.87
C GLN A 10 -9.90 -4.56 -13.20
N PRO A 11 -11.20 -4.51 -13.53
CA PRO A 11 -12.00 -5.71 -13.72
C PRO A 11 -11.47 -6.70 -14.77
N ASP A 12 -10.77 -6.20 -15.79
CA ASP A 12 -10.22 -6.99 -16.90
C ASP A 12 -8.71 -7.31 -16.75
N TYR A 13 -8.09 -6.92 -15.63
CA TYR A 13 -6.66 -7.19 -15.39
C TYR A 13 -6.46 -8.59 -14.82
N ASP A 14 -5.48 -9.31 -15.37
CA ASP A 14 -4.97 -10.56 -14.78
C ASP A 14 -4.02 -10.23 -13.61
N VAL A 15 -4.61 -9.97 -12.47
CA VAL A 15 -3.89 -9.51 -11.27
C VAL A 15 -3.01 -10.62 -10.69
N GLU A 16 -3.49 -11.87 -10.69
CA GLU A 16 -2.71 -13.01 -10.17
C GLU A 16 -1.51 -13.32 -11.07
N GLY A 17 -1.69 -13.29 -12.40
CA GLY A 17 -0.60 -13.47 -13.34
C GLY A 17 0.46 -12.38 -13.21
N THR A 18 0.04 -11.13 -13.02
CA THR A 18 0.95 -10.02 -12.75
C THR A 18 1.70 -10.20 -11.43
N ALA A 19 1.00 -10.58 -10.37
CA ALA A 19 1.60 -10.83 -9.06
C ALA A 19 2.62 -11.97 -9.11
N LEU A 20 2.32 -13.04 -9.84
CA LEU A 20 3.25 -14.15 -10.05
C LEU A 20 4.53 -13.68 -10.77
N SER A 21 4.38 -12.91 -11.84
CA SER A 21 5.53 -12.36 -12.58
C SER A 21 6.40 -11.47 -11.70
N VAL A 22 5.80 -10.60 -10.91
CA VAL A 22 6.51 -9.75 -9.95
C VAL A 22 7.24 -10.58 -8.91
N ALA A 23 6.58 -11.57 -8.32
CA ALA A 23 7.17 -12.44 -7.31
C ALA A 23 8.40 -13.20 -7.85
N GLN A 24 8.30 -13.73 -9.07
CA GLN A 24 9.41 -14.43 -9.75
C GLN A 24 10.59 -13.52 -10.03
N LEU A 25 10.34 -12.26 -10.42
CA LEU A 25 11.40 -11.27 -10.61
C LEU A 25 12.08 -10.90 -9.29
N LEU A 26 11.30 -10.80 -8.21
CA LEU A 26 11.83 -10.47 -6.89
C LEU A 26 12.72 -11.59 -6.29
N GLU A 27 12.52 -12.84 -6.68
CA GLU A 27 13.42 -13.93 -6.28
C GLU A 27 14.88 -13.69 -6.71
N ARG A 28 15.07 -12.92 -7.78
CA ARG A 28 16.39 -12.57 -8.33
C ARG A 28 16.87 -11.19 -7.91
N TYR A 29 16.07 -10.46 -7.16
CA TYR A 29 16.41 -9.10 -6.73
C TYR A 29 17.06 -9.13 -5.35
N ASN A 30 18.27 -8.54 -5.23
CA ASN A 30 19.08 -8.59 -4.01
C ASN A 30 18.83 -7.42 -3.04
N GLY A 31 17.88 -6.54 -3.33
CA GLY A 31 17.56 -5.41 -2.48
C GLY A 31 16.26 -5.58 -1.70
N PRO A 32 15.96 -4.67 -0.76
CA PRO A 32 14.66 -4.65 -0.11
C PRO A 32 13.56 -4.34 -1.13
N ALA A 33 12.45 -5.07 -1.04
CA ALA A 33 11.31 -4.84 -1.92
C ALA A 33 9.99 -5.11 -1.19
N ALA A 34 8.96 -4.38 -1.57
CA ALA A 34 7.60 -4.59 -1.10
C ALA A 34 6.62 -4.44 -2.27
N VAL A 35 5.52 -5.17 -2.20
CA VAL A 35 4.46 -5.15 -3.22
C VAL A 35 3.18 -4.67 -2.59
N MET A 36 2.45 -3.79 -3.25
CA MET A 36 1.18 -3.27 -2.77
C MET A 36 0.13 -3.20 -3.88
N SER A 37 -1.13 -3.18 -3.49
CA SER A 37 -2.25 -3.03 -4.42
C SER A 37 -3.49 -2.48 -3.69
N PHE A 38 -4.39 -1.84 -4.44
CA PHE A 38 -5.73 -1.52 -3.96
C PHE A 38 -6.61 -2.77 -3.79
N ALA A 39 -6.35 -3.82 -4.57
CA ALA A 39 -7.13 -5.05 -4.53
C ALA A 39 -6.66 -5.95 -3.37
N PRO A 40 -7.49 -6.24 -2.37
CA PRO A 40 -7.12 -7.11 -1.24
C PRO A 40 -6.67 -8.51 -1.66
N ARG A 41 -7.16 -9.01 -2.78
CA ARG A 41 -6.78 -10.32 -3.32
C ARG A 41 -5.29 -10.42 -3.69
N VAL A 42 -4.61 -9.29 -3.97
CA VAL A 42 -3.18 -9.31 -4.28
C VAL A 42 -2.35 -9.63 -3.05
N PRO A 43 -2.40 -8.87 -1.95
CA PRO A 43 -1.70 -9.27 -0.73
C PRO A 43 -2.18 -10.62 -0.18
N GLN A 44 -3.46 -10.96 -0.32
CA GLN A 44 -3.98 -12.27 0.06
C GLN A 44 -3.29 -13.41 -0.70
N TRP A 45 -3.17 -13.27 -2.01
CA TRP A 45 -2.49 -14.26 -2.86
C TRP A 45 -1.00 -14.36 -2.52
N LEU A 46 -0.34 -13.22 -2.31
CA LEU A 46 1.06 -13.20 -1.89
C LEU A 46 1.26 -13.87 -0.53
N ALA A 47 0.39 -13.61 0.43
CA ALA A 47 0.46 -14.26 1.76
C ALA A 47 0.43 -15.78 1.66
N LYS A 48 -0.35 -16.31 0.71
CA LYS A 48 -0.50 -17.75 0.50
C LYS A 48 0.63 -18.35 -0.32
N SER A 49 1.07 -17.68 -1.38
CA SER A 49 1.95 -18.25 -2.39
C SER A 49 3.42 -17.82 -2.24
N PHE A 50 3.67 -16.62 -1.70
CA PHE A 50 5.00 -16.04 -1.49
C PHE A 50 5.02 -15.27 -0.17
N PRO A 51 4.87 -15.96 0.98
CA PRO A 51 4.70 -15.30 2.28
C PRO A 51 5.89 -14.47 2.73
N GLU A 52 7.07 -14.67 2.17
CA GLU A 52 8.29 -13.89 2.45
C GLU A 52 8.28 -12.50 1.81
N ILE A 53 7.42 -12.25 0.82
CA ILE A 53 7.32 -10.93 0.19
C ILE A 53 6.55 -9.99 1.11
N CYS A 54 7.17 -8.86 1.46
CA CYS A 54 6.50 -7.78 2.18
C CYS A 54 5.37 -7.23 1.32
N ARG A 55 4.15 -7.21 1.87
CA ARG A 55 2.93 -6.88 1.12
C ARG A 55 2.12 -5.80 1.80
N GLY A 56 1.54 -4.92 1.00
CA GLY A 56 0.74 -3.80 1.48
C GLY A 56 -0.61 -3.68 0.80
N LEU A 57 -1.53 -3.02 1.50
CA LEU A 57 -2.82 -2.62 0.97
C LEU A 57 -2.81 -1.11 0.76
N VAL A 58 -3.11 -0.69 -0.45
CA VAL A 58 -3.26 0.73 -0.80
C VAL A 58 -4.70 1.13 -0.56
N GLY A 59 -4.91 2.30 0.04
CA GLY A 59 -6.25 2.72 0.41
C GLY A 59 -6.56 4.18 0.17
N THR A 60 -7.83 4.42 -0.15
CA THR A 60 -8.44 5.75 -0.28
C THR A 60 -9.93 5.64 0.02
N ASP A 61 -10.52 6.72 0.48
CA ASP A 61 -11.98 6.87 0.58
C ASP A 61 -12.58 7.55 -0.66
N SER A 62 -11.73 8.01 -1.59
CA SER A 62 -12.18 8.54 -2.86
C SER A 62 -12.56 7.42 -3.83
N LEU A 63 -13.40 7.74 -4.82
CA LEU A 63 -13.87 6.77 -5.81
C LEU A 63 -12.67 6.11 -6.53
N MET A 64 -12.59 4.78 -6.47
CA MET A 64 -11.48 3.99 -7.00
C MET A 64 -11.94 2.58 -7.43
N ASN A 65 -12.79 2.50 -8.46
CA ASN A 65 -13.17 1.24 -9.10
C ASN A 65 -13.66 0.14 -8.12
N GLY A 66 -14.40 0.52 -7.09
CA GLY A 66 -14.92 -0.41 -6.09
C GLY A 66 -13.99 -0.71 -4.92
N PHE A 67 -12.83 -0.04 -4.85
CA PHE A 67 -11.90 -0.19 -3.73
C PHE A 67 -12.00 0.93 -2.69
N GLU A 68 -13.00 1.80 -2.80
CA GLU A 68 -13.25 2.84 -1.81
C GLU A 68 -13.52 2.20 -0.44
N HIS A 69 -12.91 2.74 0.60
CA HIS A 69 -13.08 2.31 2.00
C HIS A 69 -12.55 0.90 2.33
N VAL A 70 -12.06 0.14 1.36
CA VAL A 70 -11.60 -1.25 1.56
C VAL A 70 -10.47 -1.32 2.59
N TRP A 71 -9.58 -0.35 2.60
CA TRP A 71 -8.40 -0.31 3.47
C TRP A 71 -8.75 -0.27 4.98
N ARG A 72 -9.96 0.15 5.33
CA ARG A 72 -10.42 0.24 6.71
C ARG A 72 -11.58 -0.71 7.03
N ASP A 73 -11.94 -1.55 6.08
CA ASP A 73 -12.91 -2.62 6.29
C ASP A 73 -12.26 -3.82 6.97
N PRO A 74 -12.74 -4.24 8.19
CA PRO A 74 -12.12 -5.33 8.93
C PRO A 74 -12.04 -6.65 8.17
N ASP A 75 -13.06 -6.98 7.37
CA ASP A 75 -13.09 -8.23 6.61
C ASP A 75 -12.06 -8.20 5.48
N SER A 76 -11.93 -7.07 4.80
CA SER A 76 -10.90 -6.89 3.76
C SER A 76 -9.50 -6.95 4.33
N LEU A 77 -9.26 -6.36 5.49
CA LEU A 77 -7.97 -6.43 6.18
C LEU A 77 -7.64 -7.87 6.63
N ALA A 78 -8.62 -8.60 7.11
CA ALA A 78 -8.45 -10.00 7.50
C ALA A 78 -8.10 -10.90 6.30
N LEU A 79 -8.69 -10.62 5.12
CA LEU A 79 -8.37 -11.34 3.88
C LEU A 79 -6.97 -10.98 3.36
N ALA A 80 -6.67 -9.70 3.30
CA ALA A 80 -5.42 -9.19 2.72
C ALA A 80 -4.19 -9.52 3.56
N GLN A 81 -4.32 -9.52 4.88
CA GLN A 81 -3.21 -9.70 5.83
C GLN A 81 -2.00 -8.83 5.47
N PRO A 82 -2.18 -7.51 5.31
CA PRO A 82 -1.08 -6.66 4.86
C PRO A 82 -0.06 -6.44 5.98
N ASP A 83 1.21 -6.35 5.59
CA ASP A 83 2.29 -5.97 6.50
C ASP A 83 2.29 -4.46 6.75
N PHE A 84 1.81 -3.66 5.79
CA PHE A 84 1.67 -2.21 5.89
C PHE A 84 0.45 -1.71 5.14
N LEU A 85 0.04 -0.48 5.48
CA LEU A 85 -0.97 0.27 4.72
C LEU A 85 -0.31 1.47 4.04
N ALA A 86 -0.75 1.78 2.82
CA ALA A 86 -0.35 2.98 2.09
C ALA A 86 -1.62 3.78 1.77
N ILE A 87 -1.86 4.85 2.52
CA ILE A 87 -3.15 5.54 2.57
C ILE A 87 -3.05 6.92 1.90
N ASP A 88 -4.09 7.26 1.15
CA ASP A 88 -4.27 8.59 0.55
C ASP A 88 -4.06 9.67 1.63
N ARG A 89 -3.27 10.70 1.32
CA ARG A 89 -3.00 11.81 2.23
C ARG A 89 -4.25 12.52 2.74
N ARG A 90 -5.36 12.41 2.00
CA ARG A 90 -6.66 13.00 2.38
C ARG A 90 -7.38 12.20 3.46
N ASP A 91 -6.99 10.95 3.66
CA ASP A 91 -7.63 10.03 4.59
C ASP A 91 -6.69 9.61 5.75
N ILE A 92 -5.46 10.11 5.75
CA ILE A 92 -4.43 9.70 6.71
C ILE A 92 -4.74 10.09 8.16
N ASP A 93 -5.59 11.08 8.38
CA ASP A 93 -6.01 11.55 9.71
C ASP A 93 -7.20 10.76 10.28
N ARG A 94 -7.71 9.76 9.57
CA ARG A 94 -8.80 8.93 10.05
C ARG A 94 -8.37 8.05 11.23
N PRO A 95 -9.31 7.77 12.15
CA PRO A 95 -9.02 6.92 13.34
C PRO A 95 -8.42 5.58 12.99
N GLU A 96 -8.89 4.94 11.91
CA GLU A 96 -8.42 3.62 11.48
C GLU A 96 -6.93 3.65 11.09
N ALA A 97 -6.44 4.76 10.52
CA ALA A 97 -5.03 4.94 10.20
C ALA A 97 -4.19 5.08 11.47
N SER A 98 -4.63 5.90 12.43
CA SER A 98 -3.92 6.07 13.70
C SER A 98 -3.97 4.79 14.55
N ASP A 99 -5.04 4.03 14.52
CA ASP A 99 -5.14 2.73 15.19
C ASP A 99 -4.16 1.72 14.62
N TRP A 100 -4.03 1.69 13.29
CA TRP A 100 -3.06 0.85 12.60
C TRP A 100 -1.63 1.15 13.07
N ARG A 101 -1.27 2.43 13.08
CA ARG A 101 0.05 2.88 13.51
C ARG A 101 0.29 2.63 15.00
N ALA A 102 -0.73 2.83 15.84
CA ALA A 102 -0.65 2.56 17.27
C ALA A 102 -0.42 1.08 17.57
N ALA A 103 -0.84 0.18 16.69
CA ALA A 103 -0.53 -1.25 16.76
C ALA A 103 0.90 -1.60 16.32
N SER A 104 1.76 -0.60 16.14
CA SER A 104 3.17 -0.75 15.67
C SER A 104 3.30 -1.35 14.29
N LYS A 105 2.33 -1.07 13.42
CA LYS A 105 2.34 -1.49 12.01
C LYS A 105 2.69 -0.32 11.11
N PRO A 106 3.54 -0.51 10.08
CA PRO A 106 3.96 0.58 9.21
C PRO A 106 2.80 1.21 8.45
N LEU A 107 2.78 2.55 8.44
CA LEU A 107 1.80 3.37 7.75
C LEU A 107 2.51 4.31 6.79
N LEU A 108 2.20 4.19 5.50
CA LEU A 108 2.67 5.06 4.43
C LEU A 108 1.55 6.00 3.98
N SER A 109 1.91 7.15 3.47
CA SER A 109 0.93 8.07 2.86
C SER A 109 1.37 8.50 1.45
N TRP A 110 0.40 8.65 0.54
CA TRP A 110 0.59 9.03 -0.87
C TRP A 110 -0.51 9.99 -1.33
N THR A 111 -0.37 10.69 -2.40
CA THR A 111 0.86 11.13 -3.01
C THR A 111 1.15 12.53 -2.51
N ILE A 112 2.32 12.74 -1.97
CA ILE A 112 2.74 14.03 -1.42
C ILE A 112 3.38 14.84 -2.56
N ARG A 113 2.81 16.00 -2.87
CA ARG A 113 3.23 16.82 -4.01
C ARG A 113 3.79 18.19 -3.62
N THR A 114 3.65 18.59 -2.35
CA THR A 114 4.09 19.89 -1.87
C THR A 114 4.88 19.76 -0.57
N LYS A 115 5.71 20.76 -0.28
CA LYS A 115 6.45 20.85 0.99
C LYS A 115 5.51 20.97 2.19
N GLN A 116 4.40 21.68 2.03
CA GLN A 116 3.38 21.79 3.08
C GLN A 116 2.71 20.44 3.34
N GLY A 117 2.35 19.71 2.29
CA GLY A 117 1.81 18.36 2.39
C GLY A 117 2.79 17.40 3.06
N TRP A 118 4.07 17.49 2.74
CA TRP A 118 5.13 16.73 3.40
C TRP A 118 5.13 16.95 4.90
N LYS A 119 5.16 18.23 5.31
CA LYS A 119 5.18 18.59 6.72
C LYS A 119 3.93 18.09 7.47
N ALA A 120 2.76 18.21 6.86
CA ALA A 120 1.51 17.75 7.46
C ALA A 120 1.46 16.21 7.58
N ALA A 121 1.84 15.48 6.54
CA ALA A 121 1.77 14.02 6.53
C ALA A 121 2.87 13.34 7.37
N SER A 122 4.03 13.98 7.53
CA SER A 122 5.18 13.41 8.25
C SER A 122 4.92 13.14 9.74
N VAL A 123 3.95 13.81 10.34
CA VAL A 123 3.56 13.56 11.74
C VAL A 123 2.54 12.42 11.87
N LEU A 124 1.86 12.05 10.79
CA LEU A 124 0.78 11.05 10.78
C LEU A 124 1.20 9.71 10.20
N ALA A 125 2.22 9.68 9.34
CA ALA A 125 2.70 8.48 8.67
C ALA A 125 4.19 8.22 8.98
N ASP A 126 4.59 6.97 8.85
CA ASP A 126 5.99 6.55 9.06
C ASP A 126 6.86 6.83 7.83
N THR A 127 6.27 6.75 6.64
CA THR A 127 6.95 6.96 5.37
C THR A 127 6.01 7.64 4.38
N LEU A 128 6.58 8.50 3.54
CA LEU A 128 5.83 9.25 2.55
C LEU A 128 6.22 8.85 1.13
N ILE A 129 5.21 8.69 0.28
CA ILE A 129 5.39 8.50 -1.17
C ILE A 129 5.16 9.87 -1.81
N ALA A 130 6.21 10.44 -2.37
CA ALA A 130 6.22 11.82 -2.81
C ALA A 130 6.74 11.98 -4.25
N GLU A 131 6.31 13.07 -4.88
CA GLU A 131 6.75 13.48 -6.23
C GLU A 131 6.75 15.00 -6.38
N GLY A 132 7.44 15.49 -7.42
CA GLY A 132 7.41 16.91 -7.79
C GLY A 132 8.04 17.82 -6.74
N GLU A 133 7.35 18.92 -6.41
CA GLU A 133 7.85 19.95 -5.47
C GLU A 133 8.16 19.41 -4.07
N ALA A 134 7.52 18.34 -3.66
CA ALA A 134 7.79 17.75 -2.36
C ALA A 134 9.23 17.26 -2.22
N LEU A 135 9.89 16.99 -3.34
CA LEU A 135 11.26 16.48 -3.39
C LEU A 135 12.31 17.58 -3.66
N ALA A 136 11.87 18.79 -3.93
CA ALA A 136 12.75 19.90 -4.30
C ALA A 136 13.44 20.56 -3.09
#